data_050bf733603324672e4e0fcd595d124a
#
_entry.id   050bf733603324672e4e0fcd595d124a
#
_cell.length_a   1.000
_cell.length_b   1.000
_cell.length_c   1.000
_cell.angle_alpha   90.00
_cell.angle_beta   90.00
_cell.angle_gamma   90.00
#
_symmetry.space_group_name_H-M   'P 1'
#
loop_
_entity.id
_entity.type
_entity.pdbx_description
1 polymer ?
#
loop_
_entity_poly.entity_id
_entity_poly.type
_entity_poly.pdbx_seq_one_letter_code
_entity_poly.pdbx_strand_id
1 'polypeptide(L)'
;MRYVKIATLLLSLALSACAPLTPRGGSSAAEWAPSPNFGVRRANYVILHHTSNDTLAQAQRTLSDPERSVSAHYLVGRDGRLLQLVDEHHRAWHAGASWWGGHTDINSASIGIE
;
A
#
# COMPACT_ATOMS: atom_id res chain seq x y z
N MET A 1 -1.46 -51.87 46.43
CA MET A 1 -1.45 -51.48 45.01
C MET A 1 -1.39 -49.97 44.96
N ARG A 2 -0.24 -49.42 44.49
CA ARG A 2 -0.04 -47.96 44.39
C ARG A 2 -0.27 -47.54 42.92
N TYR A 3 -1.29 -46.74 42.65
CA TYR A 3 -1.53 -46.19 41.33
C TYR A 3 -0.58 -44.99 41.10
N VAL A 4 0.32 -45.13 40.15
CA VAL A 4 1.16 -44.03 39.64
C VAL A 4 0.33 -43.22 38.65
N LYS A 5 0.01 -41.99 39.01
CA LYS A 5 -0.64 -41.06 38.09
C LYS A 5 0.43 -40.43 37.19
N ILE A 6 0.46 -40.83 35.92
CA ILE A 6 1.28 -40.22 34.88
C ILE A 6 0.59 -38.91 34.45
N ALA A 7 1.17 -37.81 34.85
CA ALA A 7 0.74 -36.49 34.36
C ALA A 7 1.39 -36.25 32.99
N THR A 8 0.59 -36.33 31.93
CA THR A 8 1.02 -36.00 30.57
C THR A 8 1.05 -34.49 30.42
N LEU A 9 2.25 -33.91 30.44
CA LEU A 9 2.48 -32.49 30.17
C LEU A 9 2.39 -32.26 28.67
N LEU A 10 1.28 -31.73 28.17
CA LEU A 10 1.15 -31.28 26.79
C LEU A 10 1.89 -29.95 26.62
N LEU A 11 3.11 -30.04 26.08
CA LEU A 11 3.90 -28.89 25.66
C LEU A 11 3.35 -28.41 24.30
N SER A 12 2.43 -27.41 24.32
CA SER A 12 1.96 -26.74 23.12
C SER A 12 3.08 -25.84 22.56
N LEU A 13 3.79 -26.34 21.54
CA LEU A 13 4.71 -25.52 20.75
C LEU A 13 3.90 -24.53 19.93
N ALA A 14 3.80 -23.27 20.39
CA ALA A 14 3.33 -22.18 19.58
C ALA A 14 4.39 -21.90 18.50
N LEU A 15 4.21 -22.44 17.28
CA LEU A 15 4.96 -22.00 16.10
C LEU A 15 4.53 -20.56 15.80
N SER A 16 5.28 -19.59 16.32
CA SER A 16 5.25 -18.22 15.78
C SER A 16 5.76 -18.30 14.34
N ALA A 17 4.84 -18.36 13.39
CA ALA A 17 5.15 -18.20 11.97
C ALA A 17 5.60 -16.74 11.78
N CYS A 18 6.91 -16.49 11.88
CA CYS A 18 7.51 -15.28 11.34
C CYS A 18 7.36 -15.36 9.82
N ALA A 19 6.26 -14.84 9.28
CA ALA A 19 6.16 -14.57 7.85
C ALA A 19 7.31 -13.61 7.51
N PRO A 20 8.12 -13.90 6.47
CA PRO A 20 9.15 -12.96 6.04
C PRO A 20 8.45 -11.67 5.63
N LEU A 21 8.69 -10.57 6.36
CA LEU A 21 8.25 -9.24 5.97
C LEU A 21 9.02 -8.89 4.69
N THR A 22 8.37 -9.01 3.54
CA THR A 22 8.93 -8.47 2.30
C THR A 22 9.05 -6.97 2.48
N PRO A 23 10.25 -6.38 2.24
CA PRO A 23 10.41 -4.94 2.38
C PRO A 23 9.39 -4.22 1.49
N ARG A 24 8.69 -3.25 2.06
CA ARG A 24 7.80 -2.35 1.30
C ARG A 24 8.63 -1.56 0.30
N GLY A 25 8.19 -1.51 -0.97
CA GLY A 25 8.77 -0.62 -1.96
C GLY A 25 8.34 0.82 -1.69
N GLY A 26 9.30 1.75 -1.68
CA GLY A 26 9.03 3.16 -1.53
C GLY A 26 9.98 3.91 -0.59
N SER A 27 9.62 5.15 -0.27
CA SER A 27 10.43 6.05 0.54
C SER A 27 10.33 5.72 2.04
N SER A 28 11.47 5.59 2.72
CA SER A 28 11.53 5.48 4.18
C SER A 28 11.13 6.78 4.90
N ALA A 29 11.11 7.91 4.20
CA ALA A 29 10.65 9.20 4.73
C ALA A 29 9.12 9.35 4.73
N ALA A 30 8.41 8.44 4.05
CA ALA A 30 6.95 8.48 3.96
C ALA A 30 6.29 7.75 5.11
N GLU A 31 5.26 8.36 5.71
CA GLU A 31 4.34 7.71 6.63
C GLU A 31 3.49 6.69 5.86
N TRP A 32 3.43 5.45 6.36
CA TRP A 32 2.63 4.40 5.74
C TRP A 32 1.15 4.54 6.09
N ALA A 33 0.33 4.80 5.08
CA ALA A 33 -1.13 4.93 5.19
C ALA A 33 -1.80 4.11 4.07
N PRO A 34 -1.96 2.79 4.25
CA PRO A 34 -2.31 1.88 3.16
C PRO A 34 -3.67 2.14 2.53
N SER A 35 -3.74 2.04 1.20
CA SER A 35 -4.96 1.97 0.41
C SER A 35 -5.22 0.52 -0.02
N PRO A 36 -6.48 0.05 -0.02
CA PRO A 36 -6.84 -1.26 -0.56
C PRO A 36 -6.83 -1.32 -2.09
N ASN A 37 -6.77 -0.16 -2.76
CA ASN A 37 -6.91 -0.03 -4.21
C ASN A 37 -5.55 -0.14 -4.91
N PHE A 38 -5.09 -1.35 -5.21
CA PHE A 38 -3.81 -1.59 -5.90
C PHE A 38 -3.83 -2.85 -6.79
N GLY A 39 -2.84 -2.98 -7.69
CA GLY A 39 -2.60 -4.14 -8.53
C GLY A 39 -1.10 -4.31 -8.84
N VAL A 40 -0.73 -5.23 -9.74
CA VAL A 40 0.68 -5.44 -10.17
C VAL A 40 1.08 -4.44 -11.24
N ARG A 41 2.38 -4.03 -11.25
CA ARG A 41 2.88 -3.05 -12.20
C ARG A 41 4.40 -3.09 -12.42
N ARG A 42 4.88 -2.30 -13.44
CA ARG A 42 6.29 -1.92 -13.62
C ARG A 42 6.37 -0.42 -13.84
N ALA A 43 7.05 0.32 -12.95
CA ALA A 43 7.18 1.78 -13.05
C ALA A 43 8.36 2.17 -13.94
N ASN A 44 8.06 3.01 -14.95
CA ASN A 44 9.04 3.69 -15.80
C ASN A 44 8.90 5.21 -15.70
N TYR A 45 7.79 5.71 -15.14
CA TYR A 45 7.43 7.12 -15.06
C TYR A 45 7.06 7.52 -13.63
N VAL A 46 7.16 8.80 -13.35
CA VAL A 46 6.52 9.45 -12.20
C VAL A 46 5.48 10.42 -12.75
N ILE A 47 4.24 10.31 -12.26
CA ILE A 47 3.14 11.20 -12.64
C ILE A 47 2.76 12.03 -11.43
N LEU A 48 2.86 13.34 -11.57
CA LEU A 48 2.41 14.30 -10.58
C LEU A 48 0.98 14.71 -10.89
N HIS A 49 0.12 14.60 -9.90
CA HIS A 49 -1.27 15.02 -9.97
C HIS A 49 -1.53 16.22 -9.06
N HIS A 50 -2.67 16.83 -9.24
CA HIS A 50 -3.23 17.83 -8.34
C HIS A 50 -4.55 17.31 -7.80
N THR A 51 -4.64 17.12 -6.49
CA THR A 51 -5.90 16.73 -5.87
C THR A 51 -6.86 17.92 -5.78
N SER A 52 -8.16 17.67 -5.95
CA SER A 52 -9.21 18.68 -5.77
C SER A 52 -9.76 18.69 -4.34
N ASN A 53 -9.09 18.06 -3.39
CA ASN A 53 -9.49 18.01 -1.98
C ASN A 53 -8.89 19.18 -1.19
N ASP A 54 -9.65 19.73 -0.25
CA ASP A 54 -9.23 20.88 0.54
C ASP A 54 -8.18 20.50 1.62
N THR A 55 -8.21 19.26 2.11
CA THR A 55 -7.34 18.80 3.19
C THR A 55 -6.69 17.45 2.88
N LEU A 56 -5.49 17.23 3.45
CA LEU A 56 -4.78 15.95 3.37
C LEU A 56 -5.67 14.77 3.82
N ALA A 57 -6.43 14.94 4.90
CA ALA A 57 -7.32 13.91 5.42
C ALA A 57 -8.47 13.57 4.47
N GLN A 58 -9.01 14.54 3.73
CA GLN A 58 -10.02 14.29 2.70
C GLN A 58 -9.41 13.52 1.53
N ALA A 59 -8.25 13.96 1.03
CA ALA A 59 -7.53 13.31 -0.06
C ALA A 59 -7.19 11.85 0.32
N GLN A 60 -6.67 11.61 1.52
CA GLN A 60 -6.38 10.27 2.00
C GLN A 60 -7.63 9.38 2.02
N ARG A 61 -8.76 9.87 2.55
CA ARG A 61 -10.03 9.11 2.54
C ARG A 61 -10.47 8.77 1.12
N THR A 62 -10.41 9.74 0.21
CA THR A 62 -10.77 9.54 -1.21
C THR A 62 -9.92 8.46 -1.87
N LEU A 63 -8.60 8.50 -1.66
CA LEU A 63 -7.63 7.59 -2.28
C LEU A 63 -7.54 6.21 -1.58
N SER A 64 -8.25 6.03 -0.48
CA SER A 64 -8.33 4.77 0.27
C SER A 64 -9.74 4.19 0.33
N ASP A 65 -10.71 4.84 -0.29
CA ASP A 65 -12.09 4.39 -0.35
C ASP A 65 -12.24 3.29 -1.43
N PRO A 66 -12.58 2.04 -1.07
CA PRO A 66 -12.70 0.96 -2.03
C PRO A 66 -13.84 1.18 -3.04
N GLU A 67 -14.87 1.92 -2.68
CA GLU A 67 -16.01 2.23 -3.57
C GLU A 67 -15.60 3.16 -4.72
N ARG A 68 -14.57 3.99 -4.52
CA ARG A 68 -14.10 4.93 -5.54
C ARG A 68 -13.15 4.34 -6.55
N SER A 69 -12.49 3.22 -6.22
CA SER A 69 -11.53 2.54 -7.10
C SER A 69 -10.46 3.49 -7.66
N VAL A 70 -9.98 4.41 -6.83
CA VAL A 70 -8.87 5.34 -7.12
C VAL A 70 -7.84 5.28 -6.00
N SER A 71 -6.56 5.46 -6.37
CA SER A 71 -5.46 5.52 -5.39
C SER A 71 -4.24 6.19 -6.01
N ALA A 72 -3.26 6.55 -5.17
CA ALA A 72 -1.93 6.99 -5.59
C ALA A 72 -0.89 6.27 -4.74
N HIS A 73 0.37 6.24 -5.20
CA HIS A 73 1.45 5.70 -4.38
C HIS A 73 1.76 6.64 -3.22
N TYR A 74 1.78 7.94 -3.51
CA TYR A 74 2.09 8.97 -2.54
C TYR A 74 1.05 10.09 -2.54
N LEU A 75 0.88 10.69 -1.37
CA LEU A 75 0.07 11.90 -1.16
C LEU A 75 0.90 12.89 -0.37
N VAL A 76 1.05 14.11 -0.90
CA VAL A 76 1.85 15.20 -0.31
C VAL A 76 0.92 16.25 0.29
N GLY A 77 1.04 16.48 1.59
CA GLY A 77 0.33 17.53 2.30
C GLY A 77 0.94 18.91 2.05
N ARG A 78 0.13 19.95 2.17
CA ARG A 78 0.59 21.37 2.09
C ARG A 78 1.58 21.72 3.21
N ASP A 79 1.57 20.95 4.29
CA ASP A 79 2.48 21.05 5.44
C ASP A 79 3.79 20.28 5.25
N GLY A 80 3.97 19.64 4.09
CA GLY A 80 5.13 18.82 3.76
C GLY A 80 5.04 17.37 4.26
N ARG A 81 3.95 16.95 4.88
CA ARG A 81 3.74 15.52 5.22
C ARG A 81 3.66 14.70 3.93
N LEU A 82 4.37 13.58 3.95
CA LEU A 82 4.37 12.62 2.85
C LEU A 82 3.76 11.31 3.34
N LEU A 83 2.62 10.94 2.78
CA LEU A 83 1.98 9.65 3.02
C LEU A 83 2.29 8.70 1.88
N GLN A 84 2.57 7.44 2.18
CA GLN A 84 2.60 6.37 1.20
C GLN A 84 1.34 5.52 1.35
N LEU A 85 0.51 5.47 0.32
CA LEU A 85 -0.78 4.78 0.32
C LEU A 85 -0.71 3.41 -0.35
N VAL A 86 0.13 3.27 -1.37
CA VAL A 86 0.34 2.02 -2.12
C VAL A 86 1.84 1.74 -2.19
N ASP A 87 2.21 0.48 -1.98
CA ASP A 87 3.58 0.00 -2.16
C ASP A 87 4.02 0.15 -3.62
N GLU A 88 5.25 0.61 -3.86
CA GLU A 88 5.75 0.86 -5.23
C GLU A 88 5.83 -0.39 -6.10
N HIS A 89 5.85 -1.59 -5.54
CA HIS A 89 5.78 -2.84 -6.30
C HIS A 89 4.36 -3.13 -6.82
N HIS A 90 3.34 -2.42 -6.34
CA HIS A 90 1.95 -2.57 -6.74
C HIS A 90 1.51 -1.45 -7.67
N ARG A 91 0.45 -1.70 -8.42
CA ARG A 91 -0.18 -0.76 -9.32
C ARG A 91 -1.20 0.09 -8.57
N ALA A 92 -0.96 1.38 -8.37
CA ALA A 92 -1.97 2.31 -7.92
C ALA A 92 -2.89 2.74 -9.09
N TRP A 93 -4.09 3.23 -8.79
CA TRP A 93 -5.12 3.58 -9.78
C TRP A 93 -5.32 5.10 -9.82
N HIS A 94 -4.37 5.81 -10.45
CA HIS A 94 -4.31 7.28 -10.43
C HIS A 94 -4.47 7.95 -11.79
N ALA A 95 -4.31 7.21 -12.89
CA ALA A 95 -4.24 7.81 -14.23
C ALA A 95 -5.47 7.52 -15.11
N GLY A 96 -6.41 6.66 -14.64
CA GLY A 96 -7.59 6.28 -15.42
C GLY A 96 -7.25 5.70 -16.80
N ALA A 97 -8.12 5.90 -17.78
CA ALA A 97 -7.86 5.60 -19.17
C ALA A 97 -6.98 6.72 -19.77
N SER A 98 -5.73 6.43 -20.02
CA SER A 98 -4.72 7.42 -20.42
C SER A 98 -3.70 6.84 -21.38
N TRP A 99 -3.01 7.72 -22.12
CA TRP A 99 -1.95 7.38 -23.05
C TRP A 99 -0.78 8.33 -22.92
N TRP A 100 0.44 7.80 -22.88
CA TRP A 100 1.67 8.59 -22.88
C TRP A 100 2.85 7.75 -23.40
N GLY A 101 3.68 8.32 -24.25
CA GLY A 101 4.95 7.71 -24.71
C GLY A 101 4.80 6.29 -25.28
N GLY A 102 3.69 5.99 -25.96
CA GLY A 102 3.39 4.66 -26.50
C GLY A 102 2.73 3.70 -25.51
N HIS A 103 2.51 4.11 -24.26
CA HIS A 103 1.83 3.31 -23.23
C HIS A 103 0.37 3.71 -23.08
N THR A 104 -0.53 2.74 -23.03
CA THR A 104 -1.97 2.92 -22.84
C THR A 104 -2.43 2.59 -21.42
N ASP A 105 -1.56 1.98 -20.59
CA ASP A 105 -1.80 1.67 -19.19
C ASP A 105 -0.77 2.40 -18.31
N ILE A 106 -1.01 3.68 -18.10
CA ILE A 106 -0.11 4.54 -17.33
C ILE A 106 -0.04 4.09 -15.87
N ASN A 107 -1.12 3.59 -15.30
CA ASN A 107 -1.12 3.04 -13.93
C ASN A 107 -0.07 1.93 -13.74
N SER A 108 0.07 1.02 -14.71
CA SER A 108 1.06 -0.05 -14.64
C SER A 108 2.49 0.43 -14.91
N ALA A 109 2.65 1.56 -15.59
CA ALA A 109 3.93 2.09 -16.02
C ALA A 109 4.50 3.19 -15.12
N SER A 110 3.79 3.59 -14.04
CA SER A 110 4.17 4.80 -13.30
C SER A 110 4.00 4.70 -11.78
N ILE A 111 4.66 5.62 -11.08
CA ILE A 111 4.39 6.02 -9.70
C ILE A 111 3.50 7.27 -9.76
N GLY A 112 2.33 7.25 -9.14
CA GLY A 112 1.45 8.41 -9.00
C GLY A 112 1.67 9.13 -7.68
N ILE A 113 1.79 10.45 -7.74
CA ILE A 113 1.95 11.35 -6.58
C ILE A 113 0.88 12.43 -6.68
N GLU A 114 0.07 12.56 -5.63
CA GLU A 114 -1.01 13.53 -5.46
C GLU A 114 -0.62 14.67 -4.51
#